data_f0927c1a1dd16ae5f5e0e8ccdb9e34d0
#
_entry.id   f0927c1a1dd16ae5f5e0e8ccdb9e34d0
#
_cell.length_a   1.000
_cell.length_b   1.000
_cell.length_c   1.000
_cell.angle_alpha   90.00
_cell.angle_beta   90.00
_cell.angle_gamma   90.00
#
_symmetry.space_group_name_H-M   'P 1'
#
loop_
_entity.id
_entity.type
_entity.pdbx_description
1 polymer ?
#
loop_
_entity_poly.entity_id
_entity_poly.type
_entity_poly.pdbx_seq_one_letter_code
_entity_poly.pdbx_strand_id
1 'polypeptide(L)'
;FCDDWIELHGDRNGGDDMALIGGVGLINNKSVLLLGHQKGRDTKENVVRNFGMAKPGGYRKALRLMQHADRFSLPILTFIDTPGAYAGLSAEEQGQGEAIARNLREMFGFQVPIIATIIGEGGSGGALGIGVADRLLMFEHSVYAVASPEACASILWRDAAKASEAAAA
;
A
#
# COMPACT_ATOMS: atom_id res chain seq x y z
N PHE A 1 16.27 -2.61 -10.58
CA PHE A 1 15.21 -1.76 -11.10
C PHE A 1 15.56 -0.27 -10.96
N CYS A 2 16.07 0.16 -9.81
CA CYS A 2 16.58 1.51 -9.61
C CYS A 2 18.04 1.47 -9.13
N ASP A 3 18.76 2.52 -9.43
CA ASP A 3 20.12 2.75 -8.94
C ASP A 3 20.08 3.72 -7.76
N ASP A 4 21.15 3.76 -6.97
CA ASP A 4 21.33 4.70 -5.83
C ASP A 4 20.11 4.82 -4.90
N TRP A 5 19.60 3.67 -4.46
CA TRP A 5 18.47 3.61 -3.54
C TRP A 5 18.84 4.08 -2.14
N ILE A 6 18.06 5.04 -1.64
CA ILE A 6 18.13 5.53 -0.25
C ILE A 6 16.77 5.29 0.40
N GLU A 7 16.70 4.32 1.31
CA GLU A 7 15.48 4.06 2.08
C GLU A 7 15.27 5.17 3.12
N LEU A 8 14.02 5.61 3.25
CA LEU A 8 13.58 6.60 4.22
C LEU A 8 12.60 5.96 5.19
N HIS A 9 12.98 5.98 6.46
CA HIS A 9 12.25 5.32 7.54
C HIS A 9 11.16 6.19 8.16
N GLY A 10 10.47 5.64 9.16
CA GLY A 10 9.47 6.35 9.95
C GLY A 10 10.06 7.51 10.75
N ASP A 11 9.20 8.20 11.46
CA ASP A 11 9.56 9.35 12.28
C ASP A 11 9.02 9.20 13.72
N ARG A 12 9.24 10.22 14.55
CA ARG A 12 8.81 10.22 15.96
C ARG A 12 7.30 10.29 16.14
N ASN A 13 6.55 10.72 15.10
CA ASN A 13 5.10 10.91 15.19
C ASN A 13 4.33 9.63 14.86
N GLY A 14 4.84 8.84 13.89
CA GLY A 14 4.13 7.64 13.42
C GLY A 14 4.90 6.35 13.64
N GLY A 15 6.17 6.43 14.07
CA GLY A 15 7.05 5.29 14.10
C GLY A 15 7.47 4.83 12.71
N ASP A 16 8.00 3.63 12.62
CA ASP A 16 8.33 2.96 11.35
C ASP A 16 7.46 1.72 11.17
N ASP A 17 7.30 1.28 9.93
CA ASP A 17 6.55 0.07 9.59
C ASP A 17 7.27 -0.69 8.47
N MET A 18 7.70 -1.89 8.78
CA MET A 18 8.43 -2.75 7.86
C MET A 18 7.54 -3.39 6.78
N ALA A 19 6.21 -3.32 6.94
CA ALA A 19 5.25 -3.79 5.93
C ALA A 19 5.11 -2.83 4.75
N LEU A 20 5.53 -1.56 4.92
CA LEU A 20 5.50 -0.56 3.87
C LEU A 20 6.84 0.19 3.86
N ILE A 21 7.60 0.00 2.82
CA ILE A 21 8.91 0.64 2.62
C ILE A 21 8.82 1.78 1.62
N GLY A 22 9.74 2.72 1.72
CA GLY A 22 9.80 3.82 0.78
C GLY A 22 11.13 4.55 0.81
N GLY A 23 11.45 5.21 -0.28
CA GLY A 23 12.69 5.94 -0.41
C GLY A 23 12.86 6.57 -1.78
N VAL A 24 13.97 7.21 -1.99
CA VAL A 24 14.34 7.85 -3.25
C VAL A 24 15.38 7.02 -3.97
N GLY A 25 15.19 6.83 -5.25
CA GLY A 25 16.16 6.14 -6.12
C GLY A 25 16.25 6.79 -7.49
N LEU A 26 17.19 6.34 -8.29
CA LEU A 26 17.37 6.77 -9.67
C LEU A 26 16.81 5.73 -10.65
N ILE A 27 16.01 6.18 -11.60
CA ILE A 27 15.59 5.38 -12.76
C ILE A 27 15.97 6.17 -14.01
N ASN A 28 16.87 5.62 -14.81
CA ASN A 28 17.41 6.30 -15.99
C ASN A 28 17.90 7.72 -15.68
N ASN A 29 18.66 7.88 -14.61
CA ASN A 29 19.19 9.16 -14.09
C ASN A 29 18.13 10.19 -13.67
N LYS A 30 16.89 9.77 -13.45
CA LYS A 30 15.84 10.62 -12.89
C LYS A 30 15.54 10.19 -11.47
N SER A 31 15.55 11.12 -10.53
CA SER A 31 15.15 10.87 -9.16
C SER A 31 13.65 10.63 -9.09
N VAL A 32 13.26 9.56 -8.40
CA VAL A 32 11.86 9.16 -8.21
C VAL A 32 11.64 8.74 -6.76
N LEU A 33 10.44 8.95 -6.25
CA LEU A 33 10.00 8.31 -5.02
C LEU A 33 9.48 6.91 -5.35
N LEU A 34 9.96 5.92 -4.62
CA LEU A 34 9.46 4.55 -4.66
C LEU A 34 8.81 4.22 -3.32
N LEU A 35 7.60 3.70 -3.35
CA LEU A 35 6.87 3.19 -2.19
C LEU A 35 6.38 1.78 -2.49
N GLY A 36 6.35 0.90 -1.50
CA GLY A 36 5.81 -0.44 -1.75
C GLY A 36 5.47 -1.20 -0.48
N HIS A 37 4.46 -2.04 -0.58
CA HIS A 37 4.24 -3.07 0.43
C HIS A 37 5.36 -4.12 0.32
N GLN A 38 5.85 -4.56 1.45
CA GLN A 38 6.92 -5.53 1.54
C GLN A 38 6.47 -6.75 2.33
N LYS A 39 6.28 -7.86 1.65
CA LYS A 39 6.16 -9.19 2.26
C LYS A 39 7.54 -9.79 2.53
N GLY A 40 7.59 -10.77 3.40
CA GLY A 40 8.81 -11.52 3.68
C GLY A 40 9.08 -12.61 2.64
N ARG A 41 10.33 -13.07 2.58
CA ARG A 41 10.77 -14.20 1.75
C ARG A 41 10.55 -15.55 2.42
N ASP A 42 10.38 -15.56 3.73
CA ASP A 42 10.08 -16.71 4.55
C ASP A 42 9.04 -16.38 5.64
N THR A 43 8.61 -17.37 6.39
CA THR A 43 7.59 -17.20 7.44
C THR A 43 8.04 -16.22 8.52
N LYS A 44 9.32 -16.25 8.93
CA LYS A 44 9.85 -15.38 9.97
C LYS A 44 9.85 -13.92 9.52
N GLU A 45 10.31 -13.66 8.32
CA GLU A 45 10.30 -12.32 7.74
C GLU A 45 8.86 -11.84 7.49
N ASN A 46 7.95 -12.71 7.04
CA ASN A 46 6.53 -12.37 6.91
C ASN A 46 5.90 -11.93 8.22
N VAL A 47 6.21 -12.58 9.33
CA VAL A 47 5.72 -12.16 10.66
C VAL A 47 6.24 -10.76 11.02
N VAL A 48 7.53 -10.48 10.79
CA VAL A 48 8.13 -9.17 11.06
C VAL A 48 7.50 -8.08 10.20
N ARG A 49 7.20 -8.38 8.94
CA ARG A 49 6.56 -7.47 7.97
C ARG A 49 5.03 -7.53 8.00
N ASN A 50 4.47 -8.17 9.02
CA ASN A 50 3.03 -8.32 9.21
C ASN A 50 2.31 -8.76 7.92
N PHE A 51 2.92 -9.68 7.14
CA PHE A 51 2.39 -10.20 5.87
C PHE A 51 2.07 -9.12 4.82
N GLY A 52 2.76 -7.99 4.86
CA GLY A 52 2.47 -6.84 3.99
C GLY A 52 1.26 -6.00 4.42
N MET A 53 0.68 -6.28 5.59
CA MET A 53 -0.43 -5.51 6.14
C MET A 53 0.11 -4.31 6.93
N ALA A 54 0.15 -3.15 6.30
CA ALA A 54 0.66 -1.94 6.93
C ALA A 54 -0.24 -1.45 8.08
N LYS A 55 0.41 -0.92 9.10
CA LYS A 55 -0.18 -0.24 10.26
C LYS A 55 -0.30 1.27 10.00
N PRO A 56 -0.98 2.05 10.87
CA PRO A 56 -1.12 3.50 10.68
C PRO A 56 0.22 4.23 10.49
N GLY A 57 1.28 3.80 11.17
CA GLY A 57 2.62 4.36 11.01
C GLY A 57 3.18 4.22 9.59
N GLY A 58 2.89 3.10 8.92
CA GLY A 58 3.27 2.87 7.53
C GLY A 58 2.59 3.84 6.57
N TYR A 59 1.27 4.02 6.69
CA TYR A 59 0.53 4.98 5.85
C TYR A 59 0.93 6.42 6.12
N ARG A 60 1.20 6.80 7.37
CA ARG A 60 1.73 8.13 7.72
C ARG A 60 3.13 8.35 7.15
N LYS A 61 3.99 7.34 7.21
CA LYS A 61 5.29 7.36 6.53
C LYS A 61 5.12 7.57 5.03
N ALA A 62 4.27 6.78 4.38
CA ALA A 62 4.00 6.92 2.95
C ALA A 62 3.53 8.33 2.60
N LEU A 63 2.58 8.89 3.34
CA LEU A 63 2.09 10.24 3.10
C LEU A 63 3.21 11.29 3.19
N ARG A 64 4.00 11.22 4.24
CA ARG A 64 5.13 12.13 4.43
C ARG A 64 6.12 12.08 3.27
N LEU A 65 6.42 10.87 2.78
CA LEU A 65 7.32 10.68 1.64
C LEU A 65 6.71 11.19 0.33
N MET A 66 5.40 10.96 0.10
CA MET A 66 4.69 11.48 -1.07
C MET A 66 4.62 13.02 -1.06
N GLN A 67 4.35 13.64 0.09
CA GLN A 67 4.41 15.10 0.24
C GLN A 67 5.81 15.65 -0.02
N HIS A 68 6.85 14.92 0.39
CA HIS A 68 8.23 15.27 0.06
C HIS A 68 8.49 15.19 -1.44
N ALA A 69 8.04 14.12 -2.09
CA ALA A 69 8.17 13.94 -3.53
C ALA A 69 7.47 15.08 -4.31
N ASP A 70 6.24 15.41 -3.93
CA ASP A 70 5.49 16.50 -4.56
C ASP A 70 6.21 17.83 -4.42
N ARG A 71 6.71 18.13 -3.21
CA ARG A 71 7.47 19.35 -2.94
C ARG A 71 8.73 19.50 -3.79
N PHE A 72 9.41 18.38 -4.09
CA PHE A 72 10.65 18.37 -4.86
C PHE A 72 10.47 17.93 -6.32
N SER A 73 9.22 17.86 -6.78
CA SER A 73 8.87 17.50 -8.16
C SER A 73 9.39 16.11 -8.58
N LEU A 74 9.39 15.15 -7.65
CA LEU A 74 9.77 13.77 -7.93
C LEU A 74 8.55 12.97 -8.34
N PRO A 75 8.54 12.28 -9.48
CA PRO A 75 7.51 11.29 -9.79
C PRO A 75 7.39 10.22 -8.69
N ILE A 76 6.18 9.75 -8.46
CA ILE A 76 5.87 8.75 -7.43
C ILE A 76 5.53 7.42 -8.12
N LEU A 77 6.23 6.36 -7.74
CA LEU A 77 5.94 4.99 -8.16
C LEU A 77 5.54 4.18 -6.93
N THR A 78 4.36 3.58 -6.95
CA THR A 78 3.92 2.72 -5.86
C THR A 78 3.76 1.26 -6.32
N PHE A 79 4.17 0.33 -5.46
CA PHE A 79 4.09 -1.11 -5.69
C PHE A 79 3.20 -1.73 -4.62
N ILE A 80 2.09 -2.32 -5.04
CA ILE A 80 1.04 -2.81 -4.15
C ILE A 80 1.08 -4.33 -4.10
N ASP A 81 1.34 -4.85 -2.89
CA ASP A 81 1.26 -6.28 -2.58
C ASP A 81 0.84 -6.46 -1.10
N THR A 82 -0.44 -6.35 -0.84
CA THR A 82 -1.03 -6.46 0.49
C THR A 82 -2.39 -7.13 0.44
N PRO A 83 -2.71 -8.05 1.38
CA PRO A 83 -4.08 -8.56 1.53
C PRO A 83 -5.04 -7.51 2.10
N GLY A 84 -4.52 -6.40 2.65
CA GLY A 84 -5.28 -5.32 3.26
C GLY A 84 -4.46 -4.55 4.30
N ALA A 85 -5.04 -3.53 4.88
CA ALA A 85 -4.47 -2.84 6.04
C ALA A 85 -4.58 -3.72 7.29
N TYR A 86 -3.65 -3.58 8.23
CA TYR A 86 -3.74 -4.31 9.49
C TYR A 86 -4.98 -3.90 10.28
N ALA A 87 -5.83 -4.88 10.62
CA ALA A 87 -7.14 -4.68 11.26
C ALA A 87 -7.13 -5.02 12.77
N GLY A 88 -5.97 -4.97 13.44
CA GLY A 88 -5.87 -5.23 14.87
C GLY A 88 -6.31 -4.04 15.72
N LEU A 89 -6.69 -4.29 16.98
CA LEU A 89 -7.14 -3.27 17.94
C LEU A 89 -6.15 -2.10 18.04
N SER A 90 -4.85 -2.39 18.12
CA SER A 90 -3.82 -1.35 18.20
C SER A 90 -3.77 -0.44 16.96
N ALA A 91 -4.18 -0.93 15.79
CA ALA A 91 -4.26 -0.10 14.60
C ALA A 91 -5.49 0.82 14.63
N GLU A 92 -6.63 0.31 15.11
CA GLU A 92 -7.84 1.12 15.33
C GLU A 92 -7.58 2.24 16.34
N GLU A 93 -6.97 1.93 17.47
CA GLU A 93 -6.58 2.92 18.50
C GLU A 93 -5.64 4.00 17.97
N GLN A 94 -4.78 3.65 16.99
CA GLN A 94 -3.85 4.57 16.36
C GLN A 94 -4.43 5.25 15.11
N GLY A 95 -5.70 5.04 14.78
CA GLY A 95 -6.40 5.70 13.69
C GLY A 95 -6.06 5.16 12.29
N GLN A 96 -6.17 3.83 12.08
CA GLN A 96 -5.92 3.19 10.79
C GLN A 96 -6.76 3.77 9.66
N GLY A 97 -8.08 3.91 9.90
CA GLY A 97 -9.00 4.47 8.91
C GLY A 97 -8.67 5.93 8.56
N GLU A 98 -8.31 6.74 9.55
CA GLU A 98 -7.89 8.13 9.34
C GLU A 98 -6.61 8.22 8.50
N ALA A 99 -5.60 7.41 8.82
CA ALA A 99 -4.33 7.41 8.10
C ALA A 99 -4.52 7.08 6.61
N ILE A 100 -5.35 6.07 6.30
CA ILE A 100 -5.68 5.70 4.93
C ILE A 100 -6.49 6.80 4.23
N ALA A 101 -7.56 7.28 4.87
CA ALA A 101 -8.43 8.32 4.29
C ALA A 101 -7.66 9.61 3.98
N ARG A 102 -6.72 9.98 4.84
CA ARG A 102 -5.85 11.13 4.63
C ARG A 102 -4.94 10.93 3.42
N ASN A 103 -4.33 9.75 3.26
CA ASN A 103 -3.53 9.45 2.09
C ASN A 103 -4.36 9.59 0.80
N LEU A 104 -5.56 8.98 0.76
CA LEU A 104 -6.45 9.11 -0.40
C LEU A 104 -6.69 10.58 -0.76
N ARG A 105 -7.08 11.38 0.22
CA ARG A 105 -7.38 12.81 0.00
C ARG A 105 -6.18 13.58 -0.52
N GLU A 106 -5.02 13.41 0.10
CA GLU A 106 -3.82 14.18 -0.26
C GLU A 106 -3.27 13.75 -1.63
N MET A 107 -3.34 12.47 -1.98
CA MET A 107 -2.87 11.96 -3.27
C MET A 107 -3.62 12.58 -4.46
N PHE A 108 -4.90 12.96 -4.33
CA PHE A 108 -5.63 13.70 -5.35
C PHE A 108 -5.11 15.12 -5.57
N GLY A 109 -4.40 15.68 -4.61
CA GLY A 109 -3.88 17.05 -4.66
C GLY A 109 -2.46 17.18 -5.19
N PHE A 110 -1.70 16.08 -5.28
CA PHE A 110 -0.31 16.13 -5.73
C PHE A 110 -0.20 16.52 -7.20
N GLN A 111 0.83 17.30 -7.51
CA GLN A 111 1.08 17.83 -8.85
C GLN A 111 2.07 16.97 -9.65
N VAL A 112 2.75 16.05 -8.98
CA VAL A 112 3.67 15.12 -9.62
C VAL A 112 2.92 13.88 -10.12
N PRO A 113 3.38 13.25 -11.21
CA PRO A 113 2.75 12.03 -11.71
C PRO A 113 2.90 10.88 -10.70
N ILE A 114 1.80 10.16 -10.50
CA ILE A 114 1.74 8.96 -9.65
C ILE A 114 1.41 7.77 -10.54
N ILE A 115 2.24 6.74 -10.49
CA ILE A 115 2.01 5.45 -11.16
C ILE A 115 1.95 4.38 -10.08
N ALA A 116 0.80 3.72 -9.95
CA ALA A 116 0.62 2.58 -9.05
C ALA A 116 0.66 1.26 -9.84
N THR A 117 1.31 0.25 -9.27
CA THR A 117 1.39 -1.08 -9.88
C THR A 117 0.99 -2.14 -8.86
N ILE A 118 -0.05 -2.92 -9.17
CA ILE A 118 -0.43 -4.10 -8.40
C ILE A 118 0.49 -5.24 -8.85
N ILE A 119 1.37 -5.68 -7.97
CA ILE A 119 2.39 -6.71 -8.28
C ILE A 119 2.03 -8.10 -7.74
N GLY A 120 1.02 -8.17 -6.88
CA GLY A 120 0.51 -9.40 -6.28
C GLY A 120 -0.91 -9.20 -5.81
N GLU A 121 -1.13 -8.96 -4.53
CA GLU A 121 -2.44 -8.69 -3.96
C GLU A 121 -2.66 -7.19 -3.76
N GLY A 122 -3.77 -6.67 -4.28
CA GLY A 122 -4.25 -5.33 -4.02
C GLY A 122 -5.51 -5.38 -3.16
N GLY A 123 -5.38 -5.58 -1.85
CA GLY A 123 -6.51 -5.78 -0.94
C GLY A 123 -7.03 -4.48 -0.33
N SER A 124 -8.33 -4.20 -0.57
CA SER A 124 -9.15 -3.24 0.19
C SER A 124 -8.49 -1.87 0.41
N GLY A 125 -8.78 -1.24 1.56
CA GLY A 125 -8.21 0.04 1.98
C GLY A 125 -6.67 0.04 2.10
N GLY A 126 -6.07 -1.14 2.34
CA GLY A 126 -4.62 -1.29 2.38
C GLY A 126 -3.96 -0.92 1.05
N ALA A 127 -4.50 -1.44 -0.04
CA ALA A 127 -4.05 -1.10 -1.39
C ALA A 127 -4.35 0.36 -1.73
N LEU A 128 -5.55 0.84 -1.40
CA LEU A 128 -5.96 2.21 -1.68
C LEU A 128 -5.06 3.26 -1.00
N GLY A 129 -4.55 2.96 0.21
CA GLY A 129 -3.72 3.89 0.97
C GLY A 129 -2.45 4.39 0.27
N ILE A 130 -2.02 3.70 -0.81
CA ILE A 130 -0.95 4.14 -1.72
C ILE A 130 -1.31 3.94 -3.19
N GLY A 131 -2.59 3.69 -3.51
CA GLY A 131 -3.06 3.24 -4.83
C GLY A 131 -3.77 4.30 -5.67
N VAL A 132 -4.04 5.50 -5.15
CA VAL A 132 -4.59 6.59 -5.95
C VAL A 132 -3.52 7.11 -6.90
N ALA A 133 -3.77 7.04 -8.19
CA ALA A 133 -2.74 7.30 -9.19
C ALA A 133 -3.29 7.81 -10.52
N ASP A 134 -2.45 8.50 -11.30
CA ASP A 134 -2.76 8.90 -12.68
C ASP A 134 -2.79 7.70 -13.62
N ARG A 135 -2.02 6.66 -13.29
CA ARG A 135 -1.99 5.38 -14.01
C ARG A 135 -1.93 4.22 -13.02
N LEU A 136 -2.86 3.30 -13.18
CA LEU A 136 -2.86 2.03 -12.47
C LEU A 136 -2.45 0.91 -13.43
N LEU A 137 -1.40 0.20 -13.07
CA LEU A 137 -0.89 -0.98 -13.76
C LEU A 137 -1.13 -2.20 -12.88
N MET A 138 -1.25 -3.37 -13.49
CA MET A 138 -1.31 -4.60 -12.71
C MET A 138 -0.69 -5.76 -13.50
N PHE A 139 -0.07 -6.70 -12.79
CA PHE A 139 0.45 -7.91 -13.40
C PHE A 139 -0.69 -8.84 -13.80
N GLU A 140 -0.45 -9.66 -14.82
CA GLU A 140 -1.43 -10.60 -15.38
C GLU A 140 -2.09 -11.51 -14.32
N HIS A 141 -1.33 -11.95 -13.31
CA HIS A 141 -1.79 -12.84 -12.26
C HIS A 141 -1.98 -12.15 -10.91
N SER A 142 -1.99 -10.83 -10.88
CA SER A 142 -2.30 -10.07 -9.67
C SER A 142 -3.81 -9.92 -9.47
N VAL A 143 -4.20 -9.63 -8.23
CA VAL A 143 -5.60 -9.45 -7.83
C VAL A 143 -5.77 -8.05 -7.25
N TYR A 144 -6.84 -7.36 -7.65
CA TYR A 144 -7.22 -6.09 -7.05
C TYR A 144 -8.70 -6.15 -6.66
N ALA A 145 -8.98 -6.22 -5.38
CA ALA A 145 -10.32 -6.44 -4.86
C ALA A 145 -10.56 -5.75 -3.52
N VAL A 146 -11.82 -5.38 -3.27
CA VAL A 146 -12.25 -4.82 -1.99
C VAL A 146 -12.20 -5.87 -0.87
N ALA A 147 -12.53 -7.12 -1.20
CA ALA A 147 -12.53 -8.25 -0.27
C ALA A 147 -12.24 -9.55 -1.04
N SER A 148 -11.74 -10.58 -0.34
CA SER A 148 -11.64 -11.90 -0.96
C SER A 148 -13.03 -12.44 -1.34
N PRO A 149 -13.13 -13.35 -2.31
CA PRO A 149 -14.42 -13.96 -2.67
C PRO A 149 -15.14 -14.59 -1.47
N GLU A 150 -14.40 -15.22 -0.55
CA GLU A 150 -14.92 -15.83 0.68
C GLU A 150 -15.48 -14.77 1.63
N ALA A 151 -14.75 -13.67 1.82
CA ALA A 151 -15.19 -12.55 2.66
C ALA A 151 -16.41 -11.87 2.03
N CYS A 152 -16.41 -11.65 0.72
CA CYS A 152 -17.53 -11.09 -0.02
C CYS A 152 -18.80 -11.97 0.12
N ALA A 153 -18.67 -13.29 -0.09
CA ALA A 153 -19.75 -14.23 0.08
C ALA A 153 -20.29 -14.27 1.51
N SER A 154 -19.41 -14.19 2.50
CA SER A 154 -19.81 -14.14 3.90
C SER A 154 -20.58 -12.87 4.25
N ILE A 155 -20.20 -11.73 3.69
CA ILE A 155 -20.86 -10.43 3.91
C ILE A 155 -22.22 -10.40 3.21
N LEU A 156 -22.30 -10.80 1.94
CA LEU A 156 -23.49 -10.69 1.11
C LEU A 156 -24.53 -11.78 1.41
N TRP A 157 -24.07 -13.01 1.59
CA TRP A 157 -24.96 -14.17 1.71
C TRP A 157 -24.85 -14.92 3.04
N ARG A 158 -23.93 -14.50 3.93
CA ARG A 158 -23.62 -15.18 5.20
C ARG A 158 -23.19 -16.63 4.99
N ASP A 159 -22.56 -16.92 3.86
CA ASP A 159 -22.15 -18.25 3.46
C ASP A 159 -20.85 -18.19 2.64
N ALA A 160 -19.75 -18.53 3.28
CA ALA A 160 -18.41 -18.52 2.64
C ALA A 160 -18.29 -19.58 1.52
N ALA A 161 -19.15 -20.63 1.50
CA ALA A 161 -19.13 -21.65 0.44
C ALA A 161 -19.54 -21.08 -0.92
N LYS A 162 -20.19 -19.92 -0.97
CA LYS A 162 -20.54 -19.18 -2.18
C LYS A 162 -19.44 -18.31 -2.77
N ALA A 163 -18.20 -18.54 -2.38
CA ALA A 163 -17.03 -17.77 -2.86
C ALA A 163 -16.93 -17.77 -4.40
N SER A 164 -17.27 -18.88 -5.06
CA SER A 164 -17.26 -18.95 -6.53
C SER A 164 -18.30 -18.05 -7.20
N GLU A 165 -19.48 -17.86 -6.58
CA GLU A 165 -20.50 -16.92 -7.04
C GLU A 165 -20.03 -15.47 -6.85
N ALA A 166 -19.38 -15.17 -5.71
CA ALA A 166 -18.81 -13.85 -5.43
C ALA A 166 -17.65 -13.49 -6.36
N ALA A 167 -16.87 -14.47 -6.78
CA ALA A 167 -15.77 -14.26 -7.72
C ALA A 167 -16.24 -14.00 -9.16
N ALA A 168 -17.46 -14.41 -9.51
CA ALA A 168 -18.03 -14.24 -10.84
C ALA A 168 -18.87 -12.95 -11.00
N ALA A 169 -19.18 -12.28 -9.87
CA ALA A 169 -19.98 -11.06 -9.83
C ALA A 169 -19.13 -9.79 -9.98
#